data_db411eee0999fa9893edc726ddd5b69c
#
_entry.id   db411eee0999fa9893edc726ddd5b69c
#
_cell.length_a   1.000
_cell.length_b   1.000
_cell.length_c   1.000
_cell.angle_alpha   90.00
_cell.angle_beta   90.00
_cell.angle_gamma   90.00
#
_symmetry.space_group_name_H-M   'P 1'
#
loop_
_entity.id
_entity.type
_entity.pdbx_description
1 polymer ?
#
loop_
_entity_poly.entity_id
_entity_poly.type
_entity_poly.pdbx_seq_one_letter_code
_entity_poly.pdbx_strand_id
1 'polypeptide(L)'
;MVLDNGNFDGPLLTRHVLTRLDDGESLRMVNPYVPAKPKDGIPAQYAVCKVVNKKEEYERQREAKERRRVSKATSAKSKELELNWAIGDHDMQTKMRQLSNFLSKGMRVEVILGKKKNSRKVDDAEAGEVLDKVKKGVEEVGAREYKPMNGHVNKTLRLYLEGVSK
;
A
#
# COMPACT_ATOMS: atom_id res chain seq x y z
N MET A 1 13.46 -22.87 -23.63
CA MET A 1 13.99 -23.67 -22.51
C MET A 1 12.85 -23.93 -21.54
N VAL A 2 12.78 -25.10 -20.94
CA VAL A 2 11.78 -25.42 -19.92
C VAL A 2 12.48 -25.51 -18.57
N LEU A 3 11.90 -24.85 -17.56
CA LEU A 3 12.38 -24.90 -16.18
C LEU A 3 11.64 -26.03 -15.45
N ASP A 4 12.35 -27.05 -15.06
CA ASP A 4 11.86 -28.16 -14.26
C ASP A 4 12.68 -28.31 -12.99
N ASN A 5 12.03 -28.25 -11.84
CA ASN A 5 12.63 -28.37 -10.50
C ASN A 5 13.93 -27.55 -10.27
N GLY A 6 14.01 -26.37 -10.89
CA GLY A 6 15.17 -25.48 -10.80
C GLY A 6 16.23 -25.69 -11.87
N ASN A 7 16.12 -26.71 -12.67
CA ASN A 7 17.03 -27.00 -13.78
C ASN A 7 16.43 -26.56 -15.11
N PHE A 8 17.30 -26.11 -16.03
CA PHE A 8 16.90 -25.73 -17.38
C PHE A 8 17.09 -26.92 -18.32
N ASP A 9 16.01 -27.33 -18.97
CA ASP A 9 16.03 -28.30 -20.04
C ASP A 9 15.92 -27.62 -21.41
N GLY A 10 16.75 -28.02 -22.36
CA GLY A 10 16.73 -27.52 -23.71
C GLY A 10 17.93 -26.68 -24.13
N PRO A 11 17.81 -26.01 -25.31
CA PRO A 11 16.59 -25.52 -25.99
C PRO A 11 15.71 -26.63 -26.61
N LEU A 12 14.42 -26.62 -26.31
CA LEU A 12 13.43 -27.56 -26.85
C LEU A 12 12.47 -26.85 -27.82
N LEU A 13 11.98 -27.55 -28.83
CA LEU A 13 10.94 -27.07 -29.70
C LEU A 13 9.61 -26.98 -28.91
N THR A 14 8.95 -25.82 -28.94
CA THR A 14 7.68 -25.58 -28.23
C THR A 14 6.62 -26.63 -28.56
N ARG A 15 6.54 -27.07 -29.82
CA ARG A 15 5.64 -28.14 -30.27
C ARG A 15 5.85 -29.43 -29.49
N HIS A 16 7.11 -29.87 -29.32
CA HIS A 16 7.42 -31.09 -28.57
C HIS A 16 7.08 -30.99 -27.09
N VAL A 17 7.25 -29.79 -26.50
CA VAL A 17 6.87 -29.59 -25.10
C VAL A 17 5.35 -29.63 -24.95
N LEU A 18 4.61 -28.98 -25.85
CA LEU A 18 3.15 -28.98 -25.80
C LEU A 18 2.51 -30.35 -25.99
N THR A 19 3.13 -31.24 -26.79
CA THR A 19 2.61 -32.62 -26.96
C THR A 19 2.89 -33.53 -25.77
N ARG A 20 3.77 -33.13 -24.85
CA ARG A 20 4.13 -33.90 -23.63
C ARG A 20 3.36 -33.45 -22.39
N LEU A 21 2.60 -32.33 -22.49
CA LEU A 21 1.83 -31.85 -21.38
C LEU A 21 0.59 -32.72 -21.15
N ASP A 22 0.31 -32.99 -19.89
CA ASP A 22 -0.96 -33.58 -19.47
C ASP A 22 -2.14 -32.62 -19.60
N ASP A 23 -3.36 -33.16 -19.68
CA ASP A 23 -4.59 -32.35 -19.82
C ASP A 23 -4.74 -31.30 -18.67
N GLY A 24 -4.21 -31.63 -17.50
CA GLY A 24 -4.21 -30.74 -16.32
C GLY A 24 -3.09 -29.70 -16.31
N GLU A 25 -2.15 -29.75 -17.25
CA GLU A 25 -0.97 -28.91 -17.28
C GLU A 25 -1.02 -27.84 -18.36
N SER A 26 -0.22 -26.80 -18.18
CA SER A 26 -0.02 -25.74 -19.16
C SER A 26 1.40 -25.20 -19.12
N LEU A 27 1.87 -24.71 -20.27
CA LEU A 27 3.18 -24.10 -20.40
C LEU A 27 3.05 -22.58 -20.14
N ARG A 28 3.74 -22.08 -19.12
CA ARG A 28 3.77 -20.66 -18.77
C ARG A 28 5.13 -20.07 -19.08
N MET A 29 5.15 -18.97 -19.82
CA MET A 29 6.37 -18.20 -20.07
C MET A 29 6.79 -17.47 -18.80
N VAL A 30 8.03 -17.67 -18.36
CA VAL A 30 8.64 -16.97 -17.22
C VAL A 30 9.45 -15.79 -17.71
N ASN A 31 10.34 -16.03 -18.67
CA ASN A 31 11.14 -14.98 -19.30
C ASN A 31 10.93 -15.02 -20.83
N PRO A 32 10.71 -13.86 -21.46
CA PRO A 32 10.56 -13.78 -22.91
C PRO A 32 11.90 -14.01 -23.62
N TYR A 33 11.85 -14.30 -24.91
CA TYR A 33 13.03 -14.33 -25.78
C TYR A 33 13.63 -12.93 -25.91
N VAL A 34 14.94 -12.81 -25.73
CA VAL A 34 15.69 -11.60 -25.97
C VAL A 34 16.65 -11.84 -27.13
N PRO A 35 16.54 -11.09 -28.24
CA PRO A 35 17.44 -11.23 -29.38
C PRO A 35 18.87 -10.84 -29.03
N ALA A 36 19.83 -11.42 -29.70
CA ALA A 36 21.24 -11.03 -29.56
C ALA A 36 21.44 -9.56 -29.88
N LYS A 37 22.26 -8.90 -29.08
CA LYS A 37 22.73 -7.52 -29.35
C LYS A 37 24.23 -7.58 -29.68
N PRO A 38 24.60 -7.74 -30.96
CA PRO A 38 26.00 -7.91 -31.35
C PRO A 38 26.86 -6.69 -30.99
N LYS A 39 26.27 -5.49 -30.94
CA LYS A 39 26.96 -4.25 -30.55
C LYS A 39 27.41 -4.26 -29.09
N ASP A 40 26.64 -4.91 -28.20
CA ASP A 40 26.89 -4.95 -26.76
C ASP A 40 27.52 -6.28 -26.33
N GLY A 41 27.84 -7.20 -27.27
CA GLY A 41 28.40 -8.51 -26.99
C GLY A 41 27.44 -9.47 -26.27
N ILE A 42 26.14 -9.15 -26.24
CA ILE A 42 25.13 -9.91 -25.52
C ILE A 42 24.56 -11.01 -26.43
N PRO A 43 24.71 -12.31 -26.07
CA PRO A 43 24.14 -13.40 -26.86
C PRO A 43 22.62 -13.44 -26.75
N ALA A 44 21.95 -14.07 -27.72
CA ALA A 44 20.52 -14.31 -27.67
C ALA A 44 20.15 -15.15 -26.44
N GLN A 45 19.11 -14.73 -25.71
CA GLN A 45 18.57 -15.49 -24.59
C GLN A 45 17.25 -16.14 -25.01
N TYR A 46 17.19 -17.47 -24.91
CA TYR A 46 15.97 -18.20 -25.23
C TYR A 46 14.87 -17.93 -24.22
N ALA A 47 13.63 -17.94 -24.68
CA ALA A 47 12.48 -17.88 -23.79
C ALA A 47 12.52 -19.01 -22.77
N VAL A 48 12.27 -18.68 -21.51
CA VAL A 48 12.18 -19.65 -20.42
C VAL A 48 10.70 -19.86 -20.08
N CYS A 49 10.27 -21.12 -20.12
CA CYS A 49 8.92 -21.53 -19.80
C CYS A 49 8.94 -22.52 -18.63
N LYS A 50 7.85 -22.59 -17.90
CA LYS A 50 7.63 -23.55 -16.81
C LYS A 50 6.33 -24.30 -17.06
N VAL A 51 6.34 -25.61 -16.85
CA VAL A 51 5.12 -26.43 -16.80
C VAL A 51 4.44 -26.17 -15.45
N VAL A 52 3.15 -25.82 -15.48
CA VAL A 52 2.36 -25.54 -14.28
C VAL A 52 1.03 -26.28 -14.34
N ASN A 53 0.56 -26.73 -13.18
CA ASN A 53 -0.76 -27.32 -13.05
C ASN A 53 -1.84 -26.22 -13.14
N LYS A 54 -2.81 -26.41 -14.02
CA LYS A 54 -3.89 -25.42 -14.26
C LYS A 54 -4.72 -25.11 -13.01
N LYS A 55 -4.99 -26.13 -12.17
CA LYS A 55 -5.75 -25.95 -10.91
C LYS A 55 -4.98 -25.13 -9.92
N GLU A 56 -3.72 -25.48 -9.66
CA GLU A 56 -2.85 -24.75 -8.72
C GLU A 56 -2.61 -23.31 -9.18
N GLU A 57 -2.42 -23.09 -10.48
CA GLU A 57 -2.23 -21.76 -11.03
C GLU A 57 -3.51 -20.91 -10.89
N TYR A 58 -4.68 -21.51 -11.12
CA TYR A 58 -5.95 -20.85 -10.91
C TYR A 58 -6.17 -20.46 -9.43
N GLU A 59 -5.90 -21.36 -8.50
CA GLU A 59 -5.99 -21.10 -7.06
C GLU A 59 -5.03 -20.00 -6.65
N ARG A 60 -3.78 -20.05 -7.09
CA ARG A 60 -2.77 -19.00 -6.83
C ARG A 60 -3.19 -17.65 -7.37
N GLN A 61 -3.75 -17.61 -8.59
CA GLN A 61 -4.26 -16.35 -9.17
C GLN A 61 -5.47 -15.82 -8.40
N ARG A 62 -6.37 -16.70 -7.96
CA ARG A 62 -7.52 -16.35 -7.14
C ARG A 62 -7.08 -15.76 -5.80
N GLU A 63 -6.16 -16.41 -5.10
CA GLU A 63 -5.60 -15.92 -3.84
C GLU A 63 -4.88 -14.58 -4.01
N ALA A 64 -4.06 -14.44 -5.06
CA ALA A 64 -3.37 -13.20 -5.35
C ALA A 64 -4.35 -12.04 -5.64
N LYS A 65 -5.45 -12.34 -6.36
CA LYS A 65 -6.52 -11.37 -6.65
C LYS A 65 -7.25 -10.96 -5.37
N GLU A 66 -7.58 -11.91 -4.50
CA GLU A 66 -8.22 -11.64 -3.22
C GLU A 66 -7.30 -10.83 -2.29
N ARG A 67 -6.04 -11.19 -2.19
CA ARG A 67 -5.02 -10.43 -1.43
C ARG A 67 -4.90 -8.99 -1.94
N ARG A 68 -4.90 -8.78 -3.25
CA ARG A 68 -4.91 -7.44 -3.86
C ARG A 68 -6.20 -6.68 -3.56
N ARG A 69 -7.35 -7.36 -3.57
CA ARG A 69 -8.64 -6.76 -3.23
C ARG A 69 -8.69 -6.28 -1.79
N VAL A 70 -8.25 -7.12 -0.85
CA VAL A 70 -8.15 -6.78 0.57
C VAL A 70 -7.19 -5.61 0.79
N SER A 71 -6.00 -5.66 0.20
CA SER A 71 -5.01 -4.59 0.30
C SER A 71 -5.52 -3.26 -0.28
N LYS A 72 -6.20 -3.28 -1.43
CA LYS A 72 -6.84 -2.07 -2.00
C LYS A 72 -7.96 -1.54 -1.13
N ALA A 73 -8.80 -2.41 -0.57
CA ALA A 73 -9.88 -2.00 0.33
C ALA A 73 -9.33 -1.33 1.60
N THR A 74 -8.22 -1.83 2.14
CA THR A 74 -7.54 -1.23 3.30
C THR A 74 -6.87 0.09 2.95
N SER A 75 -6.19 0.19 1.80
CA SER A 75 -5.55 1.41 1.33
C SER A 75 -6.55 2.52 0.96
N ALA A 76 -7.68 2.15 0.34
CA ALA A 76 -8.72 3.12 -0.03
C ALA A 76 -9.43 3.77 1.17
N LYS A 77 -9.27 3.20 2.36
CA LYS A 77 -9.84 3.72 3.60
C LYS A 77 -8.88 4.62 4.38
N SER A 78 -7.72 4.95 3.84
CA SER A 78 -6.80 5.90 4.47
C SER A 78 -7.07 7.33 4.00
N LYS A 79 -7.04 8.30 4.94
CA LYS A 79 -7.20 9.73 4.69
C LYS A 79 -6.11 10.52 5.39
N GLU A 80 -5.72 11.62 4.78
CA GLU A 80 -4.82 12.60 5.39
C GLU A 80 -5.60 13.85 5.79
N LEU A 81 -5.32 14.39 6.96
CA LEU A 81 -5.92 15.60 7.48
C LEU A 81 -4.83 16.54 7.96
N GLU A 82 -4.65 17.64 7.24
CA GLU A 82 -3.67 18.64 7.62
C GLU A 82 -4.30 19.70 8.55
N LEU A 83 -3.57 20.04 9.60
CA LEU A 83 -3.90 21.05 10.61
C LEU A 83 -2.72 22.02 10.76
N ASN A 84 -3.02 23.30 10.94
CA ASN A 84 -2.02 24.30 11.29
C ASN A 84 -2.00 24.48 12.81
N TRP A 85 -0.83 24.67 13.41
CA TRP A 85 -0.73 25.01 14.83
C TRP A 85 -1.46 26.33 15.19
N ALA A 86 -1.49 27.30 14.26
CA ALA A 86 -2.20 28.57 14.41
C ALA A 86 -3.66 28.49 13.91
N ILE A 87 -4.32 27.34 14.08
CA ILE A 87 -5.70 27.14 13.64
C ILE A 87 -6.68 27.93 14.53
N GLY A 88 -7.67 28.58 13.90
CA GLY A 88 -8.77 29.24 14.65
C GLY A 88 -9.83 28.25 15.12
N ASP A 89 -10.61 28.62 16.12
CA ASP A 89 -11.59 27.72 16.74
C ASP A 89 -12.67 27.22 15.77
N HIS A 90 -13.11 28.05 14.84
CA HIS A 90 -14.09 27.63 13.81
C HIS A 90 -13.53 26.58 12.86
N ASP A 91 -12.30 26.79 12.40
CA ASP A 91 -11.63 25.83 11.51
C ASP A 91 -11.29 24.54 12.26
N MET A 92 -10.88 24.64 13.52
CA MET A 92 -10.67 23.50 14.39
C MET A 92 -11.93 22.65 14.51
N GLN A 93 -13.09 23.25 14.82
CA GLN A 93 -14.36 22.52 14.88
C GLN A 93 -14.70 21.81 13.56
N THR A 94 -14.48 22.49 12.44
CA THR A 94 -14.72 21.93 11.11
C THR A 94 -13.81 20.72 10.85
N LYS A 95 -12.53 20.85 11.17
CA LYS A 95 -11.55 19.77 11.03
C LYS A 95 -11.84 18.59 11.97
N MET A 96 -12.26 18.87 13.20
CA MET A 96 -12.65 17.84 14.17
C MET A 96 -13.91 17.07 13.70
N ARG A 97 -14.92 17.74 13.15
CA ARG A 97 -16.08 17.07 12.53
C ARG A 97 -15.66 16.18 11.37
N GLN A 98 -14.73 16.64 10.54
CA GLN A 98 -14.21 15.88 9.42
C GLN A 98 -13.43 14.64 9.89
N LEU A 99 -12.57 14.79 10.92
CA LEU A 99 -11.84 13.70 11.56
C LEU A 99 -12.80 12.66 12.14
N SER A 100 -13.77 13.10 12.95
CA SER A 100 -14.81 12.24 13.53
C SER A 100 -15.56 11.44 12.45
N ASN A 101 -15.93 12.09 11.34
CA ASN A 101 -16.62 11.47 10.22
C ASN A 101 -15.78 10.37 9.52
N PHE A 102 -14.47 10.53 9.46
CA PHE A 102 -13.60 9.50 8.91
C PHE A 102 -13.39 8.34 9.88
N LEU A 103 -13.16 8.64 11.15
CA LEU A 103 -12.93 7.64 12.18
C LEU A 103 -14.18 6.80 12.47
N SER A 104 -15.37 7.41 12.50
CA SER A 104 -16.64 6.67 12.67
C SER A 104 -16.96 5.70 11.52
N LYS A 105 -16.37 5.91 10.34
CA LYS A 105 -16.45 4.99 9.19
C LYS A 105 -15.38 3.89 9.21
N GLY A 106 -14.61 3.77 10.30
CA GLY A 106 -13.53 2.80 10.44
C GLY A 106 -12.34 3.06 9.50
N MET A 107 -12.14 4.31 9.09
CA MET A 107 -11.00 4.68 8.23
C MET A 107 -9.74 4.90 9.07
N ARG A 108 -8.59 4.68 8.43
CA ARG A 108 -7.31 5.16 8.96
C ARG A 108 -7.11 6.61 8.55
N VAL A 109 -6.72 7.45 9.51
CA VAL A 109 -6.48 8.87 9.28
C VAL A 109 -5.08 9.23 9.76
N GLU A 110 -4.29 9.80 8.89
CA GLU A 110 -3.03 10.46 9.26
C GLU A 110 -3.33 11.95 9.47
N VAL A 111 -3.18 12.41 10.72
CA VAL A 111 -3.33 13.83 11.05
C VAL A 111 -1.94 14.45 11.07
N ILE A 112 -1.72 15.43 10.22
CA ILE A 112 -0.46 16.15 10.08
C ILE A 112 -0.64 17.55 10.65
N LEU A 113 0.01 17.80 11.80
CA LEU A 113 0.08 19.14 12.38
C LEU A 113 1.39 19.80 11.95
N GLY A 114 1.30 21.00 11.43
CA GLY A 114 2.45 21.73 10.91
C GLY A 114 2.30 23.22 10.93
N LYS A 115 3.37 23.94 10.59
CA LYS A 115 3.34 25.39 10.38
C LYS A 115 3.02 25.69 8.93
N LYS A 116 1.99 26.47 8.68
CA LYS A 116 1.70 26.97 7.35
C LYS A 116 2.56 28.22 7.07
N LYS A 117 3.04 28.33 5.85
CA LYS A 117 3.77 29.52 5.38
C LYS A 117 2.88 30.77 5.59
N ASN A 118 3.41 31.81 6.17
CA ASN A 118 2.69 33.05 6.52
C ASN A 118 1.62 32.92 7.63
N SER A 119 1.62 31.88 8.45
CA SER A 119 0.80 31.84 9.66
C SER A 119 1.45 32.61 10.81
N ARG A 120 0.65 33.05 11.79
CA ARG A 120 1.18 33.63 13.03
C ARG A 120 2.09 32.64 13.75
N LYS A 121 3.03 33.16 14.50
CA LYS A 121 3.86 32.33 15.39
C LYS A 121 2.99 31.88 16.55
N VAL A 122 3.10 30.60 16.89
CA VAL A 122 2.44 29.93 18.00
C VAL A 122 3.51 29.49 18.96
N ASP A 123 3.30 29.65 20.24
CA ASP A 123 4.18 29.13 21.28
C ASP A 123 3.94 27.62 21.53
N ASP A 124 4.77 27.04 22.38
CA ASP A 124 4.67 25.60 22.64
C ASP A 124 3.46 25.24 23.51
N ALA A 125 2.97 26.18 24.34
CA ALA A 125 1.76 26.01 25.16
C ALA A 125 0.51 25.97 24.28
N GLU A 126 0.34 26.95 23.39
CA GLU A 126 -0.76 27.01 22.40
C GLU A 126 -0.76 25.78 21.48
N ALA A 127 0.42 25.35 21.02
CA ALA A 127 0.55 24.14 20.21
C ALA A 127 0.16 22.88 20.99
N GLY A 128 0.47 22.83 22.29
CA GLY A 128 0.03 21.78 23.20
C GLY A 128 -1.50 21.70 23.30
N GLU A 129 -2.17 22.85 23.49
CA GLU A 129 -3.63 22.91 23.54
C GLU A 129 -4.30 22.40 22.24
N VAL A 130 -3.74 22.72 21.08
CA VAL A 130 -4.23 22.22 19.79
C VAL A 130 -4.11 20.69 19.73
N LEU A 131 -2.99 20.15 20.18
CA LEU A 131 -2.77 18.70 20.23
C LEU A 131 -3.76 18.01 21.18
N ASP A 132 -3.98 18.58 22.36
CA ASP A 132 -4.91 18.03 23.37
C ASP A 132 -6.36 18.07 22.87
N LYS A 133 -6.78 19.14 22.17
CA LYS A 133 -8.09 19.20 21.51
C LYS A 133 -8.25 18.07 20.46
N VAL A 134 -7.21 17.78 19.68
CA VAL A 134 -7.24 16.68 18.71
C VAL A 134 -7.34 15.34 19.41
N LYS A 135 -6.52 15.08 20.44
CA LYS A 135 -6.55 13.83 21.21
C LYS A 135 -7.91 13.60 21.86
N LYS A 136 -8.46 14.63 22.51
CA LYS A 136 -9.78 14.57 23.12
C LYS A 136 -10.87 14.20 22.12
N GLY A 137 -10.87 14.82 20.94
CA GLY A 137 -11.82 14.47 19.89
C GLY A 137 -11.64 13.06 19.31
N VAL A 138 -10.43 12.51 19.34
CA VAL A 138 -10.17 11.10 18.98
C VAL A 138 -10.75 10.15 20.00
N GLU A 139 -10.57 10.45 21.30
CA GLU A 139 -11.13 9.68 22.42
C GLU A 139 -12.66 9.69 22.41
N GLU A 140 -13.29 10.84 22.14
CA GLU A 140 -14.76 10.95 22.06
C GLU A 140 -15.38 10.04 20.99
N VAL A 141 -14.65 9.76 19.90
CA VAL A 141 -15.10 8.86 18.82
C VAL A 141 -14.76 7.41 19.14
N GLY A 142 -13.98 7.13 20.18
CA GLY A 142 -13.50 5.80 20.55
C GLY A 142 -12.44 5.26 19.56
N ALA A 143 -11.78 6.13 18.81
CA ALA A 143 -10.70 5.76 17.91
C ALA A 143 -9.38 5.56 18.68
N ARG A 144 -8.44 4.87 18.06
CA ARG A 144 -7.14 4.56 18.68
C ARG A 144 -5.98 4.92 17.76
N GLU A 145 -4.82 5.16 18.37
CA GLU A 145 -3.57 5.25 17.64
C GLU A 145 -3.12 3.82 17.21
N TYR A 146 -2.95 3.58 15.92
CA TYR A 146 -2.44 2.29 15.41
C TYR A 146 -0.92 2.28 15.21
N LYS A 147 -0.30 3.45 15.28
CA LYS A 147 1.13 3.66 15.19
C LYS A 147 1.53 4.84 16.08
N PRO A 148 2.68 4.78 16.77
CA PRO A 148 3.14 5.89 17.60
C PRO A 148 3.30 7.18 16.77
N MET A 149 2.95 8.30 17.39
CA MET A 149 3.11 9.62 16.77
C MET A 149 4.58 9.88 16.44
N ASN A 150 4.80 10.62 15.37
CA ASN A 150 6.13 10.95 14.88
C ASN A 150 6.30 12.46 14.71
N GLY A 151 7.40 13.01 15.21
CA GLY A 151 7.71 14.42 15.12
C GLY A 151 7.70 15.15 16.46
N HIS A 152 7.62 16.47 16.40
CA HIS A 152 7.68 17.34 17.59
C HIS A 152 6.54 18.37 17.57
N VAL A 153 6.00 18.68 18.76
CA VAL A 153 5.05 19.76 18.97
C VAL A 153 5.65 21.08 18.46
N ASN A 154 4.80 21.94 17.90
CA ASN A 154 5.19 23.22 17.29
C ASN A 154 6.17 23.11 16.09
N LYS A 155 6.41 21.90 15.59
CA LYS A 155 7.08 21.61 14.30
C LYS A 155 6.14 20.81 13.43
N THR A 156 6.63 19.78 12.74
CA THR A 156 5.77 18.82 12.05
C THR A 156 5.53 17.63 12.97
N LEU A 157 4.27 17.35 13.26
CA LEU A 157 3.83 16.22 14.07
C LEU A 157 2.82 15.40 13.28
N ARG A 158 2.97 14.10 13.27
CA ARG A 158 2.07 13.16 12.60
C ARG A 158 1.44 12.20 13.60
N LEU A 159 0.13 12.12 13.59
CA LEU A 159 -0.67 11.18 14.38
C LEU A 159 -1.30 10.17 13.43
N TYR A 160 -1.24 8.90 13.81
CA TYR A 160 -1.74 7.78 13.02
C TYR A 160 -2.93 7.14 13.73
N LEU A 161 -4.13 7.44 13.27
CA LEU A 161 -5.39 7.12 13.93
C LEU A 161 -6.16 6.06 13.13
N GLU A 162 -6.80 5.15 13.84
CA GLU A 162 -7.67 4.14 13.25
C GLU A 162 -9.04 4.17 13.94
N GLY A 163 -10.08 4.35 13.15
CA GLY A 163 -11.45 4.30 13.63
C GLY A 163 -11.86 2.87 13.95
N VAL A 164 -12.69 2.70 14.99
CA VAL A 164 -13.32 1.43 15.29
C VAL A 164 -14.58 1.33 14.44
N SER A 165 -14.56 0.40 13.47
CA SER A 165 -15.77 0.05 12.71
C SER A 165 -16.77 -0.61 13.65
N LYS A 166 -17.95 0.01 13.85
CA LYS A 166 -19.10 -0.65 14.47
C LYS A 166 -19.69 -1.69 13.54
#